data_d0e73a7b38a7fdbf36121b3ecdd28d5e
#
_entry.id   d0e73a7b38a7fdbf36121b3ecdd28d5e
#
_cell.length_a   1.000
_cell.length_b   1.000
_cell.length_c   1.000
_cell.angle_alpha   90.00
_cell.angle_beta   90.00
_cell.angle_gamma   90.00
#
_symmetry.space_group_name_H-M   'P 1'
#
loop_
_entity.id
_entity.type
_entity.pdbx_description
1 polymer ?
#
loop_
_entity_poly.entity_id
_entity_poly.type
_entity_poly.pdbx_seq_one_letter_code
_entity_poly.pdbx_strand_id
1 'polypeptide(L)'
;MSVAAPRSIAIVLVAAVADNGVIGRANALPFRQSSDLKRFKTLTMGRPVLMGRKTFLSIGKPLPGRTNIVVSRNAGFAGAGIVVTGNLDFALDVARGDALRRGVNEIAVIGGADIFTRLMPLADRLEITHVHARPEGDTHFPPIDASQWRAIEQSELPAGPRDEAPVTYVTYARA
;
A
#
# COMPACT_ATOMS: atom_id res chain seq x y z
N MET A 1 23.08 29.64 11.14
CA MET A 1 22.62 28.60 10.18
C MET A 1 21.39 27.92 10.77
N SER A 2 20.27 28.04 10.11
CA SER A 2 19.07 27.27 10.48
C SER A 2 19.28 25.84 9.99
N VAL A 3 19.40 24.88 10.91
CA VAL A 3 19.35 23.46 10.55
C VAL A 3 17.90 23.21 10.15
N ALA A 4 17.67 22.91 8.87
CA ALA A 4 16.35 22.49 8.42
C ALA A 4 15.92 21.29 9.26
N ALA A 5 14.69 21.35 9.83
CA ALA A 5 14.13 20.20 10.54
C ALA A 5 14.18 18.97 9.62
N PRO A 6 14.54 17.78 10.14
CA PRO A 6 14.55 16.59 9.32
C PRO A 6 13.17 16.40 8.69
N ARG A 7 13.14 16.23 7.37
CA ARG A 7 11.88 15.98 6.64
C ARG A 7 11.26 14.71 7.21
N SER A 8 10.03 14.82 7.72
CA SER A 8 9.31 13.65 8.18
C SER A 8 9.04 12.71 6.99
N ILE A 9 9.19 11.41 7.22
CA ILE A 9 8.92 10.39 6.22
C ILE A 9 7.45 10.03 6.30
N ALA A 10 6.73 10.23 5.20
CA ALA A 10 5.30 10.00 5.12
C ALA A 10 4.99 8.50 5.02
N ILE A 11 3.96 8.07 5.72
CA ILE A 11 3.37 6.73 5.59
C ILE A 11 2.22 6.85 4.60
N VAL A 12 2.33 6.16 3.47
CA VAL A 12 1.34 6.18 2.39
C VAL A 12 0.75 4.80 2.23
N LEU A 13 -0.58 4.68 2.40
CA LEU A 13 -1.29 3.44 2.11
C LEU A 13 -1.66 3.42 0.63
N VAL A 14 -1.30 2.35 -0.06
CA VAL A 14 -1.57 2.17 -1.49
C VAL A 14 -2.45 0.94 -1.67
N ALA A 15 -3.65 1.12 -2.21
CA ALA A 15 -4.60 0.03 -2.37
C ALA A 15 -5.53 0.21 -3.56
N ALA A 16 -5.95 -0.89 -4.16
CA ALA A 16 -7.07 -0.95 -5.09
C ALA A 16 -8.27 -1.52 -4.32
N VAL A 17 -9.37 -0.80 -4.29
CA VAL A 17 -10.55 -1.09 -3.48
C VAL A 17 -11.80 -1.10 -4.35
N ALA A 18 -12.53 -2.19 -4.36
CA ALA A 18 -13.80 -2.28 -5.07
C ALA A 18 -14.89 -1.42 -4.41
N ASP A 19 -15.95 -1.11 -5.14
CA ASP A 19 -17.04 -0.27 -4.64
C ASP A 19 -17.73 -0.84 -3.38
N ASN A 20 -17.67 -2.16 -3.20
CA ASN A 20 -18.15 -2.82 -1.98
C ASN A 20 -17.09 -2.96 -0.87
N GLY A 21 -15.93 -2.32 -1.04
CA GLY A 21 -14.84 -2.34 -0.06
C GLY A 21 -13.90 -3.54 -0.16
N VAL A 22 -14.17 -4.50 -1.04
CA VAL A 22 -13.37 -5.73 -1.18
C VAL A 22 -12.00 -5.41 -1.76
N ILE A 23 -10.95 -5.96 -1.13
CA ILE A 23 -9.55 -5.87 -1.59
C ILE A 23 -8.89 -7.24 -1.77
N GLY A 24 -9.52 -8.31 -1.32
CA GLY A 24 -8.97 -9.64 -1.41
C GLY A 24 -10.02 -10.74 -1.43
N ARG A 25 -9.66 -11.85 -2.09
CA ARG A 25 -10.42 -13.09 -2.13
C ARG A 25 -9.45 -14.26 -2.17
N ALA A 26 -9.51 -15.15 -1.19
CA ALA A 26 -8.62 -16.31 -1.09
C ALA A 26 -7.13 -15.95 -1.26
N ASN A 27 -6.67 -14.88 -0.57
CA ASN A 27 -5.30 -14.34 -0.61
C ASN A 27 -4.82 -13.82 -1.98
N ALA A 28 -5.75 -13.47 -2.86
CA ALA A 28 -5.46 -12.87 -4.17
C ALA A 28 -6.32 -11.62 -4.38
N LEU A 29 -5.98 -10.82 -5.40
CA LEU A 29 -6.82 -9.71 -5.83
C LEU A 29 -8.14 -10.26 -6.41
N PRO A 30 -9.29 -9.66 -6.08
CA PRO A 30 -10.60 -10.13 -6.53
C PRO A 30 -10.94 -9.68 -7.95
N PHE A 31 -10.07 -8.90 -8.59
CA PHE A 31 -10.28 -8.33 -9.93
C PHE A 31 -8.94 -8.27 -10.67
N ARG A 32 -9.02 -8.17 -12.00
CA ARG A 32 -7.86 -7.97 -12.87
C ARG A 32 -7.88 -6.54 -13.40
N GLN A 33 -6.87 -5.75 -13.01
CA GLN A 33 -6.73 -4.34 -13.37
C GLN A 33 -5.29 -4.06 -13.79
N SER A 34 -4.97 -4.32 -15.05
CA SER A 34 -3.60 -4.18 -15.58
C SER A 34 -3.10 -2.73 -15.52
N SER A 35 -3.98 -1.77 -15.76
CA SER A 35 -3.63 -0.33 -15.66
C SER A 35 -3.25 0.06 -14.25
N ASP A 36 -3.89 -0.52 -13.24
CA ASP A 36 -3.60 -0.25 -11.85
C ASP A 36 -2.23 -0.80 -11.43
N LEU A 37 -1.81 -1.92 -11.97
CA LEU A 37 -0.47 -2.48 -11.71
C LEU A 37 0.63 -1.52 -12.17
N LYS A 38 0.44 -0.81 -13.27
CA LYS A 38 1.38 0.22 -13.75
C LYS A 38 1.43 1.41 -12.81
N ARG A 39 0.26 1.88 -12.34
CA ARG A 39 0.16 2.96 -11.35
C ARG A 39 0.81 2.56 -10.03
N PHE A 40 0.54 1.35 -9.55
CA PHE A 40 1.17 0.79 -8.35
C PHE A 40 2.69 0.81 -8.44
N LYS A 41 3.24 0.38 -9.57
CA LYS A 41 4.68 0.41 -9.82
C LYS A 41 5.23 1.83 -9.72
N THR A 42 4.58 2.79 -10.34
CA THR A 42 4.98 4.21 -10.30
C THR A 42 4.98 4.76 -8.87
N LEU A 43 3.93 4.46 -8.09
CA LEU A 43 3.77 4.94 -6.72
C LEU A 43 4.78 4.33 -5.74
N THR A 44 5.27 3.13 -6.01
CA THR A 44 6.12 2.38 -5.07
C THR A 44 7.59 2.31 -5.47
N MET A 45 7.92 2.56 -6.73
CA MET A 45 9.29 2.40 -7.24
C MET A 45 10.28 3.29 -6.49
N GLY A 46 11.43 2.70 -6.12
CA GLY A 46 12.50 3.40 -5.43
C GLY A 46 12.25 3.67 -3.95
N ARG A 47 11.16 3.14 -3.39
CA ARG A 47 10.77 3.36 -1.99
C ARG A 47 10.82 2.06 -1.19
N PRO A 48 10.93 2.12 0.15
CA PRO A 48 10.64 0.96 0.97
C PRO A 48 9.15 0.62 0.89
N VAL A 49 8.85 -0.67 0.75
CA VAL A 49 7.50 -1.21 0.64
C VAL A 49 7.25 -2.16 1.81
N LEU A 50 6.23 -1.86 2.59
CA LEU A 50 5.87 -2.60 3.79
C LEU A 50 4.59 -3.40 3.56
N MET A 51 4.62 -4.69 3.93
CA MET A 51 3.52 -5.60 3.70
C MET A 51 3.47 -6.70 4.76
N GLY A 52 2.32 -7.35 4.87
CA GLY A 52 2.18 -8.57 5.64
C GLY A 52 2.64 -9.79 4.85
N ARG A 53 2.88 -10.89 5.55
CA ARG A 53 3.35 -12.16 4.95
C ARG A 53 2.43 -12.68 3.85
N LYS A 54 1.11 -12.67 4.07
CA LYS A 54 0.14 -13.17 3.08
C LYS A 54 0.17 -12.35 1.79
N THR A 55 0.35 -11.05 1.89
CA THR A 55 0.49 -10.17 0.72
C THR A 55 1.76 -10.53 -0.05
N PHE A 56 2.87 -10.73 0.64
CA PHE A 56 4.11 -11.15 -0.02
C PHE A 56 3.95 -12.50 -0.74
N LEU A 57 3.33 -13.47 -0.08
CA LEU A 57 3.07 -14.79 -0.69
C LEU A 57 2.14 -14.69 -1.92
N SER A 58 1.18 -13.80 -1.89
CA SER A 58 0.29 -13.52 -3.03
C SER A 58 1.04 -12.93 -4.22
N ILE A 59 2.00 -12.02 -3.99
CA ILE A 59 2.85 -11.45 -5.03
C ILE A 59 3.81 -12.50 -5.58
N GLY A 60 4.32 -13.38 -4.72
CA GLY A 60 5.14 -14.54 -5.09
C GLY A 60 6.63 -14.27 -5.24
N LYS A 61 7.07 -13.02 -5.28
CA LYS A 61 8.47 -12.62 -5.41
C LYS A 61 8.70 -11.21 -4.88
N PRO A 62 9.94 -10.84 -4.50
CA PRO A 62 10.26 -9.47 -4.14
C PRO A 62 9.98 -8.50 -5.29
N LEU A 63 9.46 -7.33 -4.97
CA LEU A 63 9.23 -6.26 -5.94
C LEU A 63 10.57 -5.61 -6.30
N PRO A 64 10.98 -5.62 -7.58
CA PRO A 64 12.27 -5.06 -7.99
C PRO A 64 12.38 -3.54 -7.76
N GLY A 65 13.59 -3.06 -7.45
CA GLY A 65 13.86 -1.63 -7.27
C GLY A 65 13.28 -1.02 -5.99
N ARG A 66 12.81 -1.85 -5.08
CA ARG A 66 12.18 -1.48 -3.82
C ARG A 66 12.72 -2.36 -2.70
N THR A 67 12.80 -1.84 -1.49
CA THR A 67 13.12 -2.68 -0.33
C THR A 67 11.82 -3.30 0.18
N ASN A 68 11.73 -4.61 0.12
CA ASN A 68 10.53 -5.36 0.53
C ASN A 68 10.65 -5.71 2.01
N ILE A 69 9.82 -5.10 2.83
CA ILE A 69 9.78 -5.30 4.28
C ILE A 69 8.50 -6.07 4.60
N VAL A 70 8.66 -7.28 5.13
CA VAL A 70 7.54 -8.19 5.41
C VAL A 70 7.38 -8.36 6.92
N VAL A 71 6.20 -8.06 7.42
CA VAL A 71 5.84 -8.28 8.82
C VAL A 71 5.27 -9.69 8.96
N SER A 72 5.88 -10.50 9.82
CA SER A 72 5.43 -11.87 10.08
C SER A 72 5.58 -12.22 11.55
N ARG A 73 4.53 -12.80 12.14
CA ARG A 73 4.59 -13.38 13.48
C ARG A 73 5.26 -14.75 13.48
N ASN A 74 5.46 -15.34 12.33
CA ASN A 74 6.16 -16.61 12.19
C ASN A 74 7.67 -16.37 12.20
N ALA A 75 8.34 -16.71 13.30
CA ALA A 75 9.78 -16.52 13.46
C ALA A 75 10.63 -17.33 12.46
N GLY A 76 10.07 -18.40 11.90
CA GLY A 76 10.74 -19.22 10.87
C GLY A 76 10.55 -18.69 9.45
N PHE A 77 9.75 -17.65 9.25
CA PHE A 77 9.53 -17.10 7.92
C PHE A 77 10.75 -16.29 7.46
N ALA A 78 11.25 -16.63 6.28
CA ALA A 78 12.38 -15.96 5.66
C ALA A 78 12.26 -16.08 4.15
N GLY A 79 12.96 -15.24 3.43
CA GLY A 79 13.00 -15.27 1.96
C GLY A 79 14.16 -14.46 1.42
N ALA A 80 14.69 -14.87 0.27
CA ALA A 80 15.72 -14.13 -0.42
C ALA A 80 15.16 -12.80 -0.95
N GLY A 81 15.91 -11.73 -0.77
CA GLY A 81 15.55 -10.40 -1.28
C GLY A 81 14.48 -9.67 -0.46
N ILE A 82 14.17 -10.14 0.74
CA ILE A 82 13.23 -9.47 1.65
C ILE A 82 13.83 -9.26 3.02
N VAL A 83 13.32 -8.25 3.72
CA VAL A 83 13.61 -8.01 5.14
C VAL A 83 12.38 -8.47 5.92
N VAL A 84 12.54 -9.43 6.82
CA VAL A 84 11.45 -9.95 7.66
C VAL A 84 11.56 -9.33 9.05
N THR A 85 10.45 -8.80 9.54
CA THR A 85 10.35 -8.24 10.89
C THR A 85 9.24 -8.93 11.67
N GLY A 86 9.43 -9.05 12.99
CA GLY A 86 8.46 -9.71 13.86
C GLY A 86 7.31 -8.82 14.33
N ASN A 87 7.42 -7.52 14.19
CA ASN A 87 6.38 -6.57 14.59
C ASN A 87 6.38 -5.33 13.70
N LEU A 88 5.24 -4.62 13.73
CA LEU A 88 5.00 -3.49 12.86
C LEU A 88 5.83 -2.25 13.20
N ASP A 89 6.07 -1.98 14.49
CA ASP A 89 6.86 -0.82 14.91
C ASP A 89 8.30 -0.94 14.42
N PHE A 90 8.89 -2.11 14.54
CA PHE A 90 10.24 -2.38 14.04
C PHE A 90 10.27 -2.30 12.50
N ALA A 91 9.23 -2.79 11.82
CA ALA A 91 9.12 -2.66 10.37
C ALA A 91 9.11 -1.20 9.91
N LEU A 92 8.39 -0.33 10.62
CA LEU A 92 8.38 1.10 10.34
C LEU A 92 9.76 1.73 10.54
N ASP A 93 10.49 1.34 11.58
CA ASP A 93 11.85 1.85 11.83
C ASP A 93 12.81 1.42 10.70
N VAL A 94 12.74 0.18 10.26
CA VAL A 94 13.50 -0.32 9.11
C VAL A 94 13.14 0.47 7.85
N ALA A 95 11.86 0.70 7.61
CA ALA A 95 11.39 1.44 6.44
C ALA A 95 11.85 2.90 6.46
N ARG A 96 11.81 3.56 7.61
CA ARG A 96 12.31 4.95 7.76
C ARG A 96 13.81 5.02 7.48
N GLY A 97 14.58 4.09 7.99
CA GLY A 97 16.02 4.01 7.72
C GLY A 97 16.33 3.79 6.25
N ASP A 98 15.59 2.92 5.60
CA ASP A 98 15.74 2.67 4.15
C ASP A 98 15.35 3.91 3.33
N ALA A 99 14.28 4.60 3.68
CA ALA A 99 13.87 5.84 3.02
C ALA A 99 14.94 6.92 3.13
N LEU A 100 15.54 7.09 4.30
CA LEU A 100 16.64 8.02 4.52
C LEU A 100 17.84 7.66 3.66
N ARG A 101 18.23 6.40 3.62
CA ARG A 101 19.33 5.90 2.79
C ARG A 101 19.10 6.15 1.29
N ARG A 102 17.86 5.99 0.83
CA ARG A 102 17.47 6.21 -0.56
C ARG A 102 17.28 7.69 -0.92
N GLY A 103 17.22 8.58 0.08
CA GLY A 103 16.91 9.99 -0.14
C GLY A 103 15.45 10.24 -0.55
N VAL A 104 14.54 9.34 -0.18
CA VAL A 104 13.10 9.48 -0.40
C VAL A 104 12.38 9.80 0.92
N ASN A 105 11.20 10.39 0.83
CA ASN A 105 10.44 10.84 1.99
C ASN A 105 9.12 10.11 2.20
N GLU A 106 8.99 8.92 1.63
CA GLU A 106 7.77 8.12 1.71
C GLU A 106 8.06 6.64 1.94
N ILE A 107 7.17 6.00 2.69
CA ILE A 107 7.05 4.56 2.86
C ILE A 107 5.74 4.14 2.20
N ALA A 108 5.77 3.17 1.30
CA ALA A 108 4.56 2.60 0.70
C ALA A 108 4.11 1.38 1.50
N VAL A 109 2.87 1.41 1.99
CA VAL A 109 2.23 0.30 2.69
C VAL A 109 1.23 -0.34 1.74
N ILE A 110 1.40 -1.62 1.43
CA ILE A 110 0.65 -2.27 0.35
C ILE A 110 -0.29 -3.38 0.80
N GLY A 111 -0.45 -3.59 2.09
CA GLY A 111 -1.44 -4.51 2.62
C GLY A 111 -0.87 -5.61 3.50
N GLY A 112 -1.67 -6.50 3.98
CA GLY A 112 -3.13 -6.58 3.73
C GLY A 112 -4.00 -5.79 4.70
N ALA A 113 -5.23 -6.25 4.85
CA ALA A 113 -6.26 -5.54 5.62
C ALA A 113 -5.85 -5.26 7.06
N ASP A 114 -5.21 -6.21 7.73
CA ASP A 114 -4.74 -6.02 9.11
C ASP A 114 -3.68 -4.91 9.19
N ILE A 115 -2.73 -4.91 8.27
CA ILE A 115 -1.69 -3.87 8.18
C ILE A 115 -2.32 -2.50 7.87
N PHE A 116 -3.24 -2.44 6.92
CA PHE A 116 -3.95 -1.19 6.61
C PHE A 116 -4.72 -0.66 7.82
N THR A 117 -5.45 -1.53 8.52
CA THR A 117 -6.23 -1.15 9.71
C THR A 117 -5.33 -0.59 10.81
N ARG A 118 -4.20 -1.24 11.06
CA ARG A 118 -3.25 -0.85 12.11
C ARG A 118 -2.49 0.43 11.76
N LEU A 119 -2.23 0.69 10.48
CA LEU A 119 -1.50 1.88 10.03
C LEU A 119 -2.39 3.04 9.62
N MET A 120 -3.69 2.85 9.45
CA MET A 120 -4.61 3.94 9.11
C MET A 120 -4.49 5.15 10.07
N PRO A 121 -4.40 4.96 11.40
CA PRO A 121 -4.23 6.09 12.33
C PRO A 121 -2.90 6.84 12.16
N LEU A 122 -1.88 6.19 11.62
CA LEU A 122 -0.53 6.75 11.45
C LEU A 122 -0.26 7.22 10.02
N ALA A 123 -1.14 6.91 9.08
CA ALA A 123 -0.95 7.25 7.68
C ALA A 123 -1.06 8.75 7.45
N ASP A 124 -0.23 9.25 6.55
CA ASP A 124 -0.20 10.67 6.15
C ASP A 124 -0.97 10.90 4.85
N ARG A 125 -1.04 9.88 4.00
CA ARG A 125 -1.73 9.94 2.71
C ARG A 125 -2.27 8.56 2.33
N LEU A 126 -3.38 8.55 1.61
CA LEU A 126 -3.93 7.34 0.99
C LEU A 126 -3.91 7.53 -0.53
N GLU A 127 -3.39 6.56 -1.24
CA GLU A 127 -3.46 6.47 -2.70
C GLU A 127 -4.38 5.30 -3.06
N ILE A 128 -5.63 5.59 -3.35
CA ILE A 128 -6.67 4.58 -3.53
C ILE A 128 -7.12 4.55 -4.99
N THR A 129 -7.10 3.36 -5.58
CA THR A 129 -7.78 3.08 -6.84
C THR A 129 -9.15 2.51 -6.49
N HIS A 130 -10.20 3.30 -6.67
CA HIS A 130 -11.58 2.81 -6.54
C HIS A 130 -11.95 2.06 -7.82
N VAL A 131 -12.06 0.74 -7.72
CA VAL A 131 -12.45 -0.12 -8.84
C VAL A 131 -13.96 -0.23 -8.86
N HIS A 132 -14.59 0.19 -9.96
CA HIS A 132 -16.06 0.24 -10.08
C HIS A 132 -16.62 -1.14 -10.42
N ALA A 133 -16.51 -2.04 -9.48
CA ALA A 133 -17.02 -3.39 -9.50
C ALA A 133 -17.40 -3.79 -8.07
N ARG A 134 -18.20 -4.84 -7.94
CA ARG A 134 -18.63 -5.38 -6.64
C ARG A 134 -18.35 -6.88 -6.59
N PRO A 135 -17.07 -7.29 -6.63
CA PRO A 135 -16.71 -8.71 -6.58
C PRO A 135 -17.05 -9.31 -5.22
N GLU A 136 -17.23 -10.61 -5.19
CA GLU A 136 -17.22 -11.35 -3.94
C GLU A 136 -15.81 -11.37 -3.39
N GLY A 137 -15.67 -11.26 -2.07
CA GLY A 137 -14.38 -11.33 -1.41
C GLY A 137 -14.52 -11.43 0.10
N ASP A 138 -13.42 -11.84 0.72
CA ASP A 138 -13.35 -12.10 2.16
C ASP A 138 -12.56 -11.02 2.92
N THR A 139 -11.93 -10.11 2.21
CA THR A 139 -11.05 -9.11 2.78
C THR A 139 -11.45 -7.72 2.32
N HIS A 140 -11.54 -6.78 3.26
CA HIS A 140 -12.01 -5.42 3.02
C HIS A 140 -10.98 -4.38 3.46
N PHE A 141 -10.91 -3.27 2.73
CA PHE A 141 -10.15 -2.09 3.16
C PHE A 141 -10.89 -1.44 4.34
N PRO A 142 -10.17 -0.92 5.36
CA PRO A 142 -10.82 -0.22 6.46
C PRO A 142 -11.58 1.01 5.94
N PRO A 143 -12.71 1.37 6.56
CA PRO A 143 -13.49 2.53 6.12
C PRO A 143 -12.66 3.81 6.09
N ILE A 144 -12.82 4.61 5.03
CA ILE A 144 -12.19 5.93 4.91
C ILE A 144 -13.17 6.95 5.49
N ASP A 145 -12.87 7.39 6.70
CA ASP A 145 -13.71 8.34 7.44
C ASP A 145 -13.55 9.75 6.86
N ALA A 146 -14.63 10.30 6.33
CA ALA A 146 -14.64 11.63 5.72
C ALA A 146 -14.33 12.77 6.71
N SER A 147 -14.48 12.52 8.02
CA SER A 147 -14.06 13.49 9.05
C SER A 147 -12.54 13.54 9.25
N GLN A 148 -11.82 12.51 8.84
CA GLN A 148 -10.36 12.38 8.98
C GLN A 148 -9.62 12.51 7.66
N TRP A 149 -10.26 12.22 6.55
CA TRP A 149 -9.65 12.18 5.23
C TRP A 149 -10.40 13.05 4.23
N ARG A 150 -9.64 13.79 3.42
CA ARG A 150 -10.15 14.65 2.35
C ARG A 150 -9.55 14.25 1.02
N ALA A 151 -10.37 14.04 0.01
CA ALA A 151 -9.91 13.83 -1.36
C ALA A 151 -9.30 15.14 -1.89
N ILE A 152 -8.02 15.10 -2.27
CA ILE A 152 -7.29 16.28 -2.78
C ILE A 152 -7.00 16.18 -4.28
N GLU A 153 -6.97 14.98 -4.83
CA GLU A 153 -6.85 14.72 -6.27
C GLU A 153 -7.78 13.57 -6.65
N GLN A 154 -8.36 13.66 -7.84
CA GLN A 154 -9.29 12.66 -8.33
C GLN A 154 -9.22 12.58 -9.85
N SER A 155 -9.14 11.36 -10.41
CA SER A 155 -9.12 11.11 -11.84
C SER A 155 -9.94 9.88 -12.18
N GLU A 156 -10.89 10.01 -13.09
CA GLU A 156 -11.68 8.89 -13.60
C GLU A 156 -11.05 8.36 -14.89
N LEU A 157 -10.92 7.05 -14.99
CA LEU A 157 -10.37 6.39 -16.18
C LEU A 157 -11.26 5.22 -16.60
N PRO A 158 -11.52 5.10 -17.91
CA PRO A 158 -12.26 3.94 -18.44
C PRO A 158 -11.41 2.68 -18.28
N ALA A 159 -12.06 1.51 -18.33
CA ALA A 159 -11.36 0.24 -18.35
C ALA A 159 -10.50 0.15 -19.63
N GLY A 160 -9.22 -0.15 -19.44
CA GLY A 160 -8.32 -0.50 -20.53
C GLY A 160 -8.58 -1.92 -21.04
N PRO A 161 -7.85 -2.37 -22.09
CA PRO A 161 -8.11 -3.67 -22.73
C PRO A 161 -7.95 -4.89 -21.80
N ARG A 162 -7.19 -4.73 -20.71
CA ARG A 162 -6.92 -5.80 -19.75
C ARG A 162 -7.48 -5.48 -18.35
N ASP A 163 -8.41 -4.55 -18.28
CA ASP A 163 -9.05 -4.15 -17.03
C ASP A 163 -10.47 -4.71 -17.01
N GLU A 164 -10.91 -5.20 -15.85
CA GLU A 164 -12.27 -5.69 -15.67
C GLU A 164 -13.29 -4.56 -15.49
N ALA A 165 -12.85 -3.40 -15.01
CA ALA A 165 -13.74 -2.30 -14.68
C ALA A 165 -13.07 -0.94 -14.85
N PRO A 166 -13.83 0.14 -15.02
CA PRO A 166 -13.32 1.50 -14.91
C PRO A 166 -12.92 1.79 -13.46
N VAL A 167 -12.06 2.77 -13.28
CA VAL A 167 -11.53 3.14 -11.97
C VAL A 167 -11.60 4.65 -11.73
N THR A 168 -11.57 5.03 -10.46
CA THR A 168 -11.32 6.40 -10.03
C THR A 168 -10.10 6.38 -9.12
N TYR A 169 -9.04 7.07 -9.52
CA TYR A 169 -7.88 7.28 -8.67
C TYR A 169 -8.15 8.45 -7.73
N VAL A 170 -7.97 8.24 -6.44
CA VAL A 170 -8.17 9.28 -5.43
C VAL A 170 -6.97 9.34 -4.50
N THR A 171 -6.42 10.53 -4.34
CA THR A 171 -5.43 10.82 -3.31
C THR A 171 -6.14 11.49 -2.14
N TYR A 172 -6.02 10.90 -0.96
CA TYR A 172 -6.57 11.45 0.29
C TYR A 172 -5.46 11.98 1.17
N ALA A 173 -5.66 13.17 1.70
CA ALA A 173 -4.85 13.77 2.74
C ALA A 173 -5.65 13.88 4.04
N ARG A 174 -4.96 14.11 5.16
CA ARG A 174 -5.63 14.39 6.43
C ARG A 174 -6.51 15.63 6.31
N ALA A 175 -7.71 15.52 6.84
CA ALA A 175 -8.66 16.63 6.87
C ALA A 175 -8.22 17.73 7.86
#